data_88929cef07b96e31e06fb78ee78be9ab
#
_entry.id   88929cef07b96e31e06fb78ee78be9ab
#
_cell.length_a   1.000
_cell.length_b   1.000
_cell.length_c   1.000
_cell.angle_alpha   90.00
_cell.angle_beta   90.00
_cell.angle_gamma   90.00
#
_symmetry.space_group_name_H-M   'P 1'
#
loop_
_entity.id
_entity.type
_entity.pdbx_description
1 polymer ?
#
loop_
_entity_poly.entity_id
_entity_poly.type
_entity_poly.pdbx_seq_one_letter_code
_entity_poly.pdbx_strand_id
1 'polypeptide(L)'
;SITFTASSTSAIATYTFIVGSSAVSVTTNNFYTTVPPLSSTTSVSVRVETAAGCTTSQTLDMFLNDITSSGNIGQVSTTICAGETPPAFTNVASATGVGTISYQWQSRTFGTDFINVPVSATTRVYTETSALGTTTFYRRAAISTFGGKQCEEYSNVIEVKVGTPPISTLQVQG
;
A
#
# COMPACT_ATOMS: atom_id res chain seq x y z
N SER A 1 -13.96 5.58 -11.76
CA SER A 1 -14.70 4.81 -12.79
C SER A 1 -13.73 4.17 -13.77
N ILE A 2 -14.09 3.01 -14.30
CA ILE A 2 -13.34 2.27 -15.33
C ILE A 2 -14.29 2.07 -16.51
N THR A 3 -13.81 2.31 -17.72
CA THR A 3 -14.58 2.09 -18.95
C THR A 3 -14.04 0.84 -19.64
N PHE A 4 -14.94 -0.10 -19.93
CA PHE A 4 -14.68 -1.30 -20.70
C PHE A 4 -15.20 -1.09 -22.12
N THR A 5 -14.37 -1.39 -23.10
CA THR A 5 -14.77 -1.28 -24.52
C THR A 5 -14.63 -2.65 -25.17
N ALA A 6 -15.67 -3.08 -25.86
CA ALA A 6 -15.67 -4.28 -26.67
C ALA A 6 -15.45 -3.93 -28.14
N SER A 7 -14.81 -4.83 -28.90
CA SER A 7 -14.68 -4.72 -30.36
C SER A 7 -15.17 -6.00 -31.03
N SER A 8 -15.75 -5.87 -32.20
CA SER A 8 -16.19 -7.00 -33.03
C SER A 8 -16.00 -6.68 -34.49
N THR A 9 -15.70 -7.70 -35.30
CA THR A 9 -15.61 -7.61 -36.75
C THR A 9 -16.95 -7.85 -37.45
N SER A 10 -17.97 -8.29 -36.70
CA SER A 10 -19.31 -8.59 -37.22
C SER A 10 -20.32 -7.52 -36.79
N ALA A 11 -21.40 -7.36 -37.53
CA ALA A 11 -22.51 -6.52 -37.13
C ALA A 11 -23.15 -7.05 -35.84
N ILE A 12 -23.10 -6.28 -34.78
CA ILE A 12 -23.54 -6.65 -33.43
C ILE A 12 -24.89 -6.02 -33.16
N ALA A 13 -25.84 -6.82 -32.65
CA ALA A 13 -27.15 -6.34 -32.21
C ALA A 13 -27.11 -5.81 -30.78
N THR A 14 -26.43 -6.53 -29.88
CA THR A 14 -26.33 -6.16 -28.47
C THR A 14 -25.01 -6.52 -27.84
N TYR A 15 -24.61 -5.72 -26.84
CA TYR A 15 -23.53 -6.00 -25.91
C TYR A 15 -24.12 -6.14 -24.52
N THR A 16 -23.83 -7.25 -23.86
CA THR A 16 -24.17 -7.48 -22.45
C THR A 16 -22.90 -7.44 -21.63
N PHE A 17 -22.74 -6.41 -20.81
CA PHE A 17 -21.64 -6.32 -19.86
C PHE A 17 -22.03 -6.95 -18.53
N ILE A 18 -21.17 -7.79 -17.98
CA ILE A 18 -21.37 -8.56 -16.76
C ILE A 18 -20.22 -8.25 -15.81
N VAL A 19 -20.52 -7.80 -14.60
CA VAL A 19 -19.52 -7.54 -13.55
C VAL A 19 -19.74 -8.55 -12.43
N GLY A 20 -18.74 -9.39 -12.19
CA GLY A 20 -18.90 -10.57 -11.35
C GLY A 20 -19.90 -11.53 -11.93
N SER A 21 -21.01 -11.74 -11.24
CA SER A 21 -22.11 -12.63 -11.68
C SER A 21 -23.35 -11.88 -12.19
N SER A 22 -23.31 -10.54 -12.22
CA SER A 22 -24.48 -9.72 -12.52
C SER A 22 -24.33 -9.00 -13.88
N ALA A 23 -25.34 -9.13 -14.75
CA ALA A 23 -25.45 -8.29 -15.93
C ALA A 23 -25.76 -6.86 -15.50
N VAL A 24 -24.87 -5.93 -15.86
CA VAL A 24 -24.94 -4.51 -15.43
C VAL A 24 -25.39 -3.59 -16.55
N SER A 25 -25.27 -4.02 -17.80
CA SER A 25 -25.71 -3.27 -18.96
C SER A 25 -25.99 -4.19 -20.13
N VAL A 26 -27.12 -3.94 -20.81
CA VAL A 26 -27.44 -4.52 -22.11
C VAL A 26 -27.68 -3.35 -23.05
N THR A 27 -26.86 -3.20 -24.08
CA THR A 27 -26.83 -1.99 -24.91
C THR A 27 -26.38 -2.27 -26.34
N THR A 28 -26.68 -1.38 -27.25
CA THR A 28 -26.08 -1.33 -28.59
C THR A 28 -24.73 -0.64 -28.60
N ASN A 29 -24.37 0.05 -27.52
CA ASN A 29 -23.05 0.67 -27.36
C ASN A 29 -22.01 -0.40 -27.00
N ASN A 30 -20.84 -0.24 -27.55
CA ASN A 30 -19.72 -1.16 -27.32
C ASN A 30 -18.88 -0.80 -26.08
N PHE A 31 -19.40 0.02 -25.18
CA PHE A 31 -18.70 0.38 -23.94
C PHE A 31 -19.63 0.40 -22.74
N TYR A 32 -19.05 0.18 -21.57
CA TYR A 32 -19.67 0.30 -20.26
C TYR A 32 -18.70 0.97 -19.28
N THR A 33 -19.20 1.92 -18.51
CA THR A 33 -18.42 2.59 -17.45
C THR A 33 -18.99 2.24 -16.08
N THR A 34 -18.15 1.78 -15.17
CA THR A 34 -18.55 1.41 -13.81
C THR A 34 -18.95 2.62 -12.98
N VAL A 35 -20.12 2.53 -12.35
CA VAL A 35 -20.60 3.49 -11.35
C VAL A 35 -21.36 2.73 -10.28
N PRO A 36 -20.87 2.65 -9.04
CA PRO A 36 -19.60 3.20 -8.52
C PRO A 36 -18.34 2.51 -9.07
N PRO A 37 -17.14 3.01 -8.75
CA PRO A 37 -15.90 2.32 -9.06
C PRO A 37 -15.87 0.91 -8.43
N LEU A 38 -15.15 -0.01 -9.07
CA LEU A 38 -14.93 -1.34 -8.49
C LEU A 38 -14.15 -1.21 -7.18
N SER A 39 -14.61 -1.89 -6.14
CA SER A 39 -14.02 -1.89 -4.79
C SER A 39 -13.38 -3.22 -4.41
N SER A 40 -13.44 -4.21 -5.27
CA SER A 40 -12.83 -5.53 -5.08
C SER A 40 -12.35 -6.10 -6.41
N THR A 41 -11.43 -7.04 -6.35
CA THR A 41 -11.04 -7.85 -7.51
C THR A 41 -12.29 -8.55 -8.04
N THR A 42 -12.54 -8.42 -9.33
CA THR A 42 -13.73 -9.00 -9.96
C THR A 42 -13.46 -9.30 -11.43
N SER A 43 -14.16 -10.26 -11.99
CA SER A 43 -14.17 -10.51 -13.42
C SER A 43 -15.19 -9.58 -14.12
N VAL A 44 -14.81 -9.10 -15.28
CA VAL A 44 -15.73 -8.38 -16.17
C VAL A 44 -15.78 -9.12 -17.49
N SER A 45 -16.97 -9.51 -17.89
CA SER A 45 -17.17 -10.15 -19.18
C SER A 45 -18.10 -9.34 -20.06
N VAL A 46 -17.89 -9.45 -21.35
CA VAL A 46 -18.83 -8.96 -22.35
C VAL A 46 -19.33 -10.14 -23.18
N ARG A 47 -20.62 -10.29 -23.27
CA ARG A 47 -21.30 -11.15 -24.23
C ARG A 47 -21.79 -10.28 -25.38
N VAL A 48 -21.44 -10.65 -26.58
CA VAL A 48 -21.92 -10.01 -27.79
C VAL A 48 -22.87 -10.93 -28.55
N GLU A 49 -23.92 -10.36 -29.12
CA GLU A 49 -24.94 -11.09 -29.87
C GLU A 49 -25.19 -10.39 -31.18
N THR A 50 -25.20 -11.14 -32.26
CA THR A 50 -25.55 -10.65 -33.60
C THR A 50 -27.04 -10.62 -33.83
N ALA A 51 -27.51 -9.91 -34.86
CA ALA A 51 -28.91 -9.91 -35.25
C ALA A 51 -29.46 -11.31 -35.63
N ALA A 52 -28.59 -12.23 -35.99
CA ALA A 52 -28.91 -13.63 -36.30
C ALA A 52 -28.97 -14.51 -35.02
N GLY A 53 -28.75 -13.95 -33.83
CA GLY A 53 -28.78 -14.68 -32.56
C GLY A 53 -27.49 -15.45 -32.21
N CYS A 54 -26.42 -15.28 -33.00
CA CYS A 54 -25.13 -15.87 -32.66
C CYS A 54 -24.47 -15.11 -31.51
N THR A 55 -23.95 -15.82 -30.52
CA THR A 55 -23.33 -15.21 -29.33
C THR A 55 -21.89 -15.63 -29.14
N THR A 56 -21.07 -14.74 -28.61
CA THR A 56 -19.74 -15.03 -28.08
C THR A 56 -19.48 -14.20 -26.82
N SER A 57 -18.55 -14.64 -25.99
CA SER A 57 -18.21 -13.93 -24.74
C SER A 57 -16.70 -13.86 -24.57
N GLN A 58 -16.24 -12.75 -23.99
CA GLN A 58 -14.86 -12.56 -23.51
C GLN A 58 -14.90 -12.11 -22.07
N THR A 59 -13.94 -12.59 -21.29
CA THR A 59 -13.79 -12.24 -19.87
C THR A 59 -12.44 -11.63 -19.62
N LEU A 60 -12.41 -10.56 -18.82
CA LEU A 60 -11.20 -9.92 -18.32
C LEU A 60 -11.27 -9.92 -16.79
N ASP A 61 -10.27 -10.52 -16.15
CA ASP A 61 -10.14 -10.43 -14.71
C ASP A 61 -9.47 -9.12 -14.33
N MET A 62 -10.18 -8.34 -13.52
CA MET A 62 -9.72 -7.08 -12.97
C MET A 62 -9.20 -7.31 -11.56
N PHE A 63 -7.92 -7.12 -11.38
CA PHE A 63 -7.29 -7.22 -10.07
C PHE A 63 -7.12 -5.81 -9.51
N LEU A 64 -7.64 -5.60 -8.30
CA LEU A 64 -7.28 -4.40 -7.54
C LEU A 64 -5.94 -4.66 -6.86
N ASN A 65 -5.00 -3.76 -7.11
CA ASN A 65 -3.79 -3.71 -6.32
C ASN A 65 -4.12 -3.00 -5.02
N ASP A 66 -4.16 -3.73 -3.92
CA ASP A 66 -4.60 -3.22 -2.63
C ASP A 66 -3.73 -3.80 -1.52
N ILE A 67 -3.61 -3.06 -0.42
CA ILE A 67 -3.01 -3.50 0.82
C ILE A 67 -4.14 -3.73 1.81
N THR A 68 -4.39 -5.01 2.13
CA THR A 68 -5.43 -5.40 3.09
C THR A 68 -5.03 -5.06 4.53
N SER A 69 -3.72 -5.12 4.81
CA SER A 69 -3.15 -4.71 6.10
C SER A 69 -1.73 -4.19 5.85
N SER A 70 -1.42 -3.03 6.42
CA SER A 70 -0.05 -2.46 6.40
C SER A 70 0.92 -3.17 7.35
N GLY A 71 0.39 -4.04 8.19
CA GLY A 71 1.15 -4.70 9.26
C GLY A 71 1.49 -3.75 10.41
N ASN A 72 2.19 -4.30 11.41
CA ASN A 72 2.61 -3.57 12.59
C ASN A 72 4.10 -3.76 12.88
N ILE A 73 4.70 -2.71 13.44
CA ILE A 73 6.09 -2.70 13.90
C ILE A 73 6.15 -2.52 15.42
N GLY A 74 7.23 -3.01 16.04
CA GLY A 74 7.48 -2.92 17.47
C GLY A 74 8.93 -2.55 17.77
N GLN A 75 9.19 -2.20 19.04
CA GLN A 75 10.51 -1.92 19.57
C GLN A 75 10.56 -2.24 21.06
N VAL A 76 11.71 -2.68 21.57
CA VAL A 76 11.89 -3.08 22.98
C VAL A 76 11.89 -1.85 23.90
N SER A 77 12.48 -0.74 23.49
CA SER A 77 12.52 0.50 24.26
C SER A 77 12.33 1.70 23.35
N THR A 78 11.47 2.62 23.76
CA THR A 78 11.16 3.85 23.02
C THR A 78 11.78 5.10 23.67
N THR A 79 12.67 4.93 24.68
CA THR A 79 13.39 6.04 25.31
C THR A 79 14.89 5.72 25.39
N ILE A 80 15.70 6.63 24.91
CA ILE A 80 17.17 6.55 24.89
C ILE A 80 17.76 7.87 25.34
N CYS A 81 19.06 7.89 25.70
CA CYS A 81 19.81 9.12 25.92
C CYS A 81 20.28 9.74 24.61
N ALA A 82 20.49 11.05 24.59
CA ALA A 82 21.07 11.75 23.43
C ALA A 82 22.44 11.16 23.10
N GLY A 83 22.67 10.87 21.83
CA GLY A 83 23.90 10.24 21.35
C GLY A 83 23.88 8.71 21.34
N GLU A 84 22.79 8.07 21.74
CA GLU A 84 22.59 6.62 21.64
C GLU A 84 21.86 6.23 20.36
N THR A 85 22.07 5.00 19.91
CA THR A 85 21.30 4.37 18.83
C THR A 85 20.10 3.62 19.41
N PRO A 86 18.91 3.69 18.81
CA PRO A 86 17.77 2.94 19.28
C PRO A 86 17.95 1.43 19.05
N PRO A 87 17.34 0.59 19.87
CA PRO A 87 17.23 -0.83 19.60
C PRO A 87 16.55 -1.10 18.24
N ALA A 88 16.81 -2.28 17.66
CA ALA A 88 16.22 -2.65 16.39
C ALA A 88 14.69 -2.65 16.43
N PHE A 89 14.08 -2.17 15.37
CA PHE A 89 12.65 -2.25 15.15
C PHE A 89 12.28 -3.64 14.63
N THR A 90 11.26 -4.22 15.22
CA THR A 90 10.81 -5.59 14.94
C THR A 90 9.56 -5.61 14.07
N ASN A 91 9.34 -6.74 13.40
CA ASN A 91 8.10 -7.01 12.69
C ASN A 91 7.12 -7.71 13.64
N VAL A 92 6.11 -7.01 14.10
CA VAL A 92 5.02 -7.59 14.91
C VAL A 92 4.00 -8.30 14.01
N ALA A 93 3.62 -7.64 12.92
CA ALA A 93 2.79 -8.22 11.89
C ALA A 93 3.27 -7.78 10.50
N SER A 94 3.32 -8.72 9.57
CA SER A 94 3.64 -8.40 8.17
C SER A 94 2.44 -7.78 7.47
N ALA A 95 2.71 -6.96 6.47
CA ALA A 95 1.67 -6.47 5.57
C ALA A 95 1.10 -7.62 4.72
N THR A 96 -0.16 -7.50 4.37
CA THR A 96 -0.88 -8.40 3.45
C THR A 96 -1.62 -7.58 2.39
N GLY A 97 -1.79 -8.16 1.23
CA GLY A 97 -2.48 -7.50 0.11
C GLY A 97 -2.37 -8.30 -1.17
N VAL A 98 -2.85 -7.71 -2.26
CA VAL A 98 -2.74 -8.28 -3.61
C VAL A 98 -1.42 -7.81 -4.22
N GLY A 99 -0.70 -8.71 -4.90
CA GLY A 99 0.58 -8.41 -5.53
C GLY A 99 1.79 -8.73 -4.65
N THR A 100 2.95 -8.25 -5.07
CA THR A 100 4.21 -8.44 -4.34
C THR A 100 4.37 -7.33 -3.32
N ILE A 101 4.47 -7.72 -2.03
CA ILE A 101 4.68 -6.78 -0.93
C ILE A 101 6.17 -6.54 -0.74
N SER A 102 6.54 -5.28 -0.73
CA SER A 102 7.85 -4.78 -0.33
C SER A 102 7.71 -3.73 0.77
N TYR A 103 8.81 -3.33 1.37
CA TYR A 103 8.81 -2.39 2.49
C TYR A 103 9.81 -1.27 2.26
N GLN A 104 9.51 -0.11 2.88
CA GLN A 104 10.43 1.00 3.01
C GLN A 104 10.25 1.64 4.39
N TRP A 105 11.33 1.73 5.16
CA TRP A 105 11.32 2.45 6.43
C TRP A 105 11.44 3.94 6.20
N GLN A 106 10.74 4.67 7.05
CA GLN A 106 10.69 6.13 7.01
C GLN A 106 10.87 6.69 8.42
N SER A 107 11.52 7.85 8.50
CA SER A 107 11.66 8.58 9.75
C SER A 107 11.33 10.04 9.59
N ARG A 108 11.01 10.69 10.70
CA ARG A 108 10.85 12.14 10.80
C ARG A 108 11.21 12.64 12.19
N THR A 109 11.55 13.89 12.32
CA THR A 109 11.60 14.63 13.59
C THR A 109 10.29 15.39 13.80
N PHE A 110 10.15 16.05 14.95
CA PHE A 110 8.97 16.87 15.23
C PHE A 110 8.84 18.02 14.22
N GLY A 111 7.65 18.20 13.66
CA GLY A 111 7.34 19.27 12.70
C GLY A 111 7.84 19.05 11.27
N THR A 112 8.38 17.87 10.93
CA THR A 112 8.79 17.52 9.58
C THR A 112 7.96 16.36 9.01
N ASP A 113 8.00 16.20 7.68
CA ASP A 113 7.39 15.09 6.99
C ASP A 113 8.24 13.81 7.11
N PHE A 114 7.61 12.65 6.93
CA PHE A 114 8.32 11.39 6.83
C PHE A 114 9.13 11.32 5.54
N ILE A 115 10.40 10.97 5.69
CA ILE A 115 11.33 10.72 4.58
C ILE A 115 11.85 9.29 4.66
N ASN A 116 12.22 8.72 3.53
CA ASN A 116 12.83 7.40 3.50
C ASN A 116 14.15 7.40 4.23
N VAL A 117 14.33 6.45 5.17
CA VAL A 117 15.67 6.21 5.74
C VAL A 117 16.56 5.54 4.69
N PRO A 118 17.89 5.73 4.75
CA PRO A 118 18.78 5.30 3.67
C PRO A 118 18.75 3.79 3.37
N VAL A 119 19.08 3.51 2.17
CA VAL A 119 19.21 2.36 1.27
C VAL A 119 19.03 0.91 1.78
N SER A 120 19.24 0.55 3.03
CA SER A 120 19.07 -0.82 3.54
C SER A 120 17.75 -1.07 4.28
N ALA A 121 16.89 -0.10 4.29
CA ALA A 121 15.67 -0.08 5.09
C ALA A 121 14.43 -0.63 4.32
N THR A 122 14.63 -1.68 3.53
CA THR A 122 13.57 -2.32 2.71
C THR A 122 13.12 -3.67 3.27
N THR A 123 13.62 -4.05 4.44
CA THR A 123 13.28 -5.32 5.09
C THR A 123 12.13 -5.15 6.09
N ARG A 124 11.60 -6.28 6.59
CA ARG A 124 10.54 -6.28 7.61
C ARG A 124 10.97 -5.69 8.94
N VAL A 125 12.27 -5.75 9.24
CA VAL A 125 12.91 -5.21 10.43
C VAL A 125 13.87 -4.09 10.03
N TYR A 126 14.18 -3.19 10.96
CA TYR A 126 15.13 -2.11 10.70
C TYR A 126 16.01 -1.87 11.93
N THR A 127 17.28 -1.65 11.70
CA THR A 127 18.23 -1.24 12.73
C THR A 127 18.79 0.11 12.35
N GLU A 128 18.50 1.12 13.17
CA GLU A 128 19.14 2.43 13.05
C GLU A 128 20.58 2.32 13.52
N THR A 129 21.50 2.78 12.70
CA THR A 129 22.94 2.74 13.01
C THR A 129 23.49 4.09 13.43
N SER A 130 22.70 5.13 13.25
CA SER A 130 23.08 6.49 13.62
C SER A 130 22.59 6.82 15.03
N ALA A 131 23.43 7.49 15.81
CA ALA A 131 23.07 8.03 17.10
C ALA A 131 22.02 9.14 16.95
N LEU A 132 21.01 9.14 17.80
CA LEU A 132 19.96 10.14 17.77
C LEU A 132 20.25 11.28 18.75
N GLY A 133 20.17 12.51 18.25
CA GLY A 133 20.26 13.73 19.07
C GLY A 133 18.90 14.33 19.44
N THR A 134 17.83 13.90 18.78
CA THR A 134 16.47 14.42 18.96
C THR A 134 15.43 13.31 18.87
N THR A 135 14.28 13.50 19.52
CA THR A 135 13.14 12.58 19.40
C THR A 135 12.77 12.40 17.93
N THR A 136 12.74 11.15 17.52
CA THR A 136 12.52 10.73 16.13
C THR A 136 11.38 9.72 16.05
N PHE A 137 10.56 9.87 15.03
CA PHE A 137 9.42 9.01 14.75
C PHE A 137 9.75 8.10 13.57
N TYR A 138 9.40 6.82 13.69
CA TYR A 138 9.63 5.81 12.66
C TYR A 138 8.32 5.14 12.27
N ARG A 139 8.20 4.83 10.98
CA ARG A 139 7.14 3.97 10.42
C ARG A 139 7.70 3.13 9.30
N ARG A 140 6.96 2.10 8.94
CA ARG A 140 7.25 1.26 7.79
C ARG A 140 6.14 1.41 6.75
N ALA A 141 6.49 1.85 5.55
CA ALA A 141 5.63 1.78 4.39
C ALA A 141 5.60 0.33 3.90
N ALA A 142 4.42 -0.20 3.64
CA ALA A 142 4.18 -1.41 2.88
C ALA A 142 3.79 -0.99 1.46
N ILE A 143 4.43 -1.58 0.46
CA ILE A 143 4.23 -1.25 -0.95
C ILE A 143 3.82 -2.52 -1.67
N SER A 144 2.59 -2.55 -2.17
CA SER A 144 2.10 -3.64 -3.02
C SER A 144 2.32 -3.29 -4.49
N THR A 145 2.94 -4.19 -5.24
CA THR A 145 3.16 -4.03 -6.67
C THR A 145 2.45 -5.13 -7.45
N PHE A 146 1.53 -4.73 -8.33
CA PHE A 146 0.81 -5.63 -9.22
C PHE A 146 0.57 -4.97 -10.58
N GLY A 147 0.86 -5.67 -11.68
CA GLY A 147 0.66 -5.15 -13.05
C GLY A 147 1.37 -3.82 -13.33
N GLY A 148 2.54 -3.58 -12.70
CA GLY A 148 3.29 -2.32 -12.83
C GLY A 148 2.70 -1.13 -12.07
N LYS A 149 1.66 -1.34 -11.28
CA LYS A 149 1.06 -0.32 -10.38
C LYS A 149 1.49 -0.58 -8.95
N GLN A 150 1.57 0.49 -8.17
CA GLN A 150 1.92 0.44 -6.75
C GLN A 150 0.83 1.09 -5.90
N CYS A 151 0.55 0.46 -4.75
CA CYS A 151 -0.23 1.03 -3.65
C CYS A 151 0.65 1.04 -2.42
N GLU A 152 0.51 2.04 -1.58
CA GLU A 152 1.32 2.23 -0.38
C GLU A 152 0.41 2.47 0.83
N GLU A 153 0.72 1.77 1.95
CA GLU A 153 0.07 1.94 3.23
C GLU A 153 1.11 1.89 4.35
N TYR A 154 0.79 2.49 5.50
CA TYR A 154 1.76 2.69 6.57
C TYR A 154 1.41 1.90 7.82
N SER A 155 2.43 1.34 8.48
CA SER A 155 2.31 0.74 9.81
C SER A 155 1.95 1.79 10.88
N ASN A 156 1.77 1.33 12.11
CA ASN A 156 1.84 2.20 13.27
C ASN A 156 3.15 2.99 13.31
N VAL A 157 3.13 4.13 14.00
CA VAL A 157 4.30 4.97 14.25
C VAL A 157 4.90 4.62 15.61
N ILE A 158 6.22 4.51 15.68
CA ILE A 158 6.97 4.40 16.93
C ILE A 158 7.70 5.72 17.16
N GLU A 159 7.48 6.31 18.32
CA GLU A 159 8.21 7.46 18.82
C GLU A 159 9.41 6.99 19.63
N VAL A 160 10.63 7.33 19.20
CA VAL A 160 11.85 7.16 19.97
C VAL A 160 12.17 8.47 20.67
N LYS A 161 11.89 8.53 21.96
CA LYS A 161 12.16 9.70 22.80
C LYS A 161 13.64 9.78 23.14
N VAL A 162 14.21 10.95 22.92
CA VAL A 162 15.60 11.24 23.29
C VAL A 162 15.60 12.14 24.51
N GLY A 163 16.06 11.60 25.63
CA GLY A 163 16.24 12.35 26.88
C GLY A 163 17.60 13.04 26.93
N THR A 164 17.68 14.18 27.57
CA THR A 164 18.95 14.83 27.90
C THR A 164 19.62 14.11 29.05
N PRO A 165 20.92 13.78 28.97
CA PRO A 165 21.65 13.24 30.12
C PRO A 165 21.63 14.22 31.30
N PRO A 166 21.56 13.73 32.54
CA PRO A 166 21.69 14.63 33.70
C PRO A 166 23.09 15.27 33.71
N ILE A 167 23.12 16.58 33.91
CA ILE A 167 24.39 17.30 34.06
C ILE A 167 24.90 17.01 35.46
N SER A 168 26.02 16.29 35.61
CA SER A 168 26.73 16.16 36.86
C SER A 168 27.80 17.22 36.97
N THR A 169 27.69 18.15 37.88
CA THR A 169 28.75 19.10 38.22
C THR A 169 29.51 18.59 39.44
N LEU A 170 30.79 18.30 39.26
CA LEU A 170 31.71 18.07 40.39
C LEU A 170 32.22 19.42 40.88
N GLN A 171 31.87 19.79 42.12
CA GLN A 171 32.46 20.95 42.78
C GLN A 171 33.60 20.48 43.69
N VAL A 172 34.80 21.01 43.45
CA VAL A 172 35.92 20.88 44.38
C VAL A 172 35.83 22.04 45.32
N GLN A 173 35.59 21.76 46.63
CA GLN A 173 35.76 22.73 47.67
C GLN A 173 37.18 22.62 48.20
N GLY A 174 37.95 23.70 48.08
CA GLY A 174 39.27 23.85 48.69
C GLY A 174 39.18 24.35 50.11
#